data_0d0d6e524ed803fb154d2e1ca8b6d8ac
#
_entry.id   0d0d6e524ed803fb154d2e1ca8b6d8ac
#
_cell.length_a   1.000
_cell.length_b   1.000
_cell.length_c   1.000
_cell.angle_alpha   90.00
_cell.angle_beta   90.00
_cell.angle_gamma   90.00
#
_symmetry.space_group_name_H-M   'P 1'
#
loop_
_entity.id
_entity.type
_entity.pdbx_description
1 polymer ?
#
loop_
_entity_poly.entity_id
_entity_poly.type
_entity_poly.pdbx_seq_one_letter_code
_entity_poly.pdbx_strand_id
1 'polypeptide(L)'
;MGSGMIENCSFTLGEFYVKMGKTNRELWRYSMEFISKEKIVELSNPGVVSRQLLNPENSSSERVTITEVHLEIGACQPRHTHDASEQIWYATKGAGKLLLADEQEKVFTAGDVVRFADKDVHGLLNDGNEEFVYVSVTAPPINFGYAYKDKK
;
A
#
# COMPACT_ATOMS: atom_id res chain seq x y z
N MET A 1 -25.74 -40.08 -11.39
CA MET A 1 -24.52 -40.36 -10.60
C MET A 1 -23.34 -39.94 -11.47
N GLY A 2 -22.76 -38.82 -11.24
CA GLY A 2 -21.59 -38.31 -11.95
C GLY A 2 -20.71 -37.58 -10.96
N SER A 3 -19.64 -38.26 -10.52
CA SER A 3 -18.63 -37.69 -9.63
C SER A 3 -17.75 -36.76 -10.44
N GLY A 4 -17.84 -35.46 -10.20
CA GLY A 4 -16.90 -34.47 -10.73
C GLY A 4 -15.55 -34.63 -10.04
N MET A 5 -14.53 -35.02 -10.80
CA MET A 5 -13.13 -34.95 -10.38
C MET A 5 -12.70 -33.49 -10.27
N ILE A 6 -12.19 -33.14 -9.11
CA ILE A 6 -11.46 -31.89 -8.92
C ILE A 6 -10.06 -32.15 -9.50
N GLU A 7 -9.74 -31.50 -10.63
CA GLU A 7 -8.39 -31.55 -11.19
C GLU A 7 -7.44 -30.79 -10.28
N ASN A 8 -6.48 -31.52 -9.72
CA ASN A 8 -5.34 -30.96 -8.99
C ASN A 8 -4.46 -30.17 -9.96
N CYS A 9 -4.44 -28.86 -9.83
CA CYS A 9 -3.49 -28.00 -10.52
C CYS A 9 -2.11 -28.16 -9.85
N SER A 10 -1.31 -29.14 -10.28
CA SER A 10 0.08 -29.27 -9.85
C SER A 10 0.96 -28.47 -10.82
N PHE A 11 1.40 -27.28 -10.41
CA PHE A 11 2.50 -26.59 -11.07
C PHE A 11 3.82 -27.23 -10.62
N THR A 12 4.47 -27.97 -11.51
CA THR A 12 5.87 -28.39 -11.33
C THR A 12 6.78 -27.18 -11.54
N LEU A 13 7.35 -26.65 -10.46
CA LEU A 13 8.44 -25.70 -10.52
C LEU A 13 9.67 -26.37 -11.12
N GLY A 14 9.99 -26.02 -12.38
CA GLY A 14 11.23 -26.43 -13.03
C GLY A 14 12.42 -25.87 -12.27
N GLU A 15 13.32 -26.79 -11.87
CA GLU A 15 14.59 -26.45 -11.21
C GLU A 15 15.52 -25.71 -12.19
N PHE A 16 15.68 -24.41 -12.04
CA PHE A 16 16.79 -23.68 -12.63
C PHE A 16 18.03 -23.79 -11.72
N TYR A 17 18.86 -24.79 -11.95
CA TYR A 17 20.18 -24.86 -11.34
C TYR A 17 21.16 -23.94 -12.08
N VAL A 18 21.49 -22.80 -11.49
CA VAL A 18 22.71 -22.06 -11.83
C VAL A 18 23.82 -22.51 -10.89
N LYS A 19 24.85 -23.15 -11.47
CA LYS A 19 26.03 -23.62 -10.77
C LYS A 19 26.90 -22.40 -10.42
N MET A 20 26.82 -21.87 -9.21
CA MET A 20 27.77 -20.91 -8.67
C MET A 20 28.53 -21.49 -7.47
N GLY A 21 29.85 -21.16 -7.41
CA GLY A 21 30.83 -21.72 -6.51
C GLY A 21 30.53 -21.54 -5.01
N LYS A 22 31.17 -22.39 -4.21
CA LYS A 22 31.07 -22.46 -2.75
C LYS A 22 31.40 -21.12 -2.07
N THR A 23 30.38 -20.40 -1.63
CA THR A 23 30.45 -19.46 -0.51
C THR A 23 29.14 -19.53 0.25
N ASN A 24 29.17 -19.42 1.58
CA ASN A 24 28.09 -19.60 2.53
C ASN A 24 26.70 -19.23 1.97
N ARG A 25 25.91 -20.24 1.62
CA ARG A 25 24.48 -20.08 1.34
C ARG A 25 23.77 -19.89 2.67
N GLU A 26 23.52 -18.68 3.04
CA GLU A 26 22.34 -18.37 3.81
C GLU A 26 21.15 -18.85 2.98
N LEU A 27 20.53 -19.93 3.39
CA LEU A 27 19.26 -20.38 2.88
C LEU A 27 18.27 -19.24 3.11
N TRP A 28 17.94 -18.50 2.05
CA TRP A 28 16.81 -17.59 2.07
C TRP A 28 15.57 -18.43 2.37
N ARG A 29 15.24 -18.54 3.64
CA ARG A 29 13.95 -19.05 4.04
C ARG A 29 12.95 -18.01 3.57
N TYR A 30 12.24 -18.30 2.49
CA TYR A 30 11.00 -17.59 2.19
C TYR A 30 10.04 -17.88 3.34
N SER A 31 10.04 -17.02 4.32
CA SER A 31 9.11 -17.12 5.42
C SER A 31 7.88 -16.34 4.98
N MET A 32 6.79 -17.06 4.70
CA MET A 32 5.50 -16.42 4.50
C MET A 32 5.08 -15.76 5.80
N GLU A 33 4.71 -14.49 5.73
CA GLU A 33 4.07 -13.76 6.83
C GLU A 33 2.57 -13.68 6.57
N PHE A 34 1.78 -14.01 7.58
CA PHE A 34 0.35 -13.79 7.60
C PHE A 34 0.04 -12.69 8.63
N ILE A 35 -0.41 -11.55 8.14
CA ILE A 35 -0.78 -10.41 8.99
C ILE A 35 -2.29 -10.47 9.19
N SER A 36 -2.72 -10.91 10.39
CA SER A 36 -4.13 -10.94 10.71
C SER A 36 -4.68 -9.52 10.91
N LYS A 37 -5.98 -9.35 10.73
CA LYS A 37 -6.64 -8.04 10.90
C LYS A 37 -6.44 -7.42 12.29
N GLU A 38 -6.22 -8.24 13.31
CA GLU A 38 -5.97 -7.80 14.70
C GLU A 38 -4.57 -7.17 14.89
N LYS A 39 -3.66 -7.39 13.92
CA LYS A 39 -2.32 -6.79 13.89
C LYS A 39 -2.26 -5.50 13.07
N ILE A 40 -3.35 -5.14 12.41
CA ILE A 40 -3.42 -3.91 11.63
C ILE A 40 -3.63 -2.75 12.59
N VAL A 41 -2.66 -1.85 12.62
CA VAL A 41 -2.71 -0.61 13.39
C VAL A 41 -3.43 0.45 12.56
N GLU A 42 -4.29 1.23 13.20
CA GLU A 42 -4.93 2.40 12.59
C GLU A 42 -4.26 3.67 13.10
N LEU A 43 -3.85 4.51 12.18
CA LEU A 43 -3.38 5.87 12.42
C LEU A 43 -4.44 6.84 11.96
N SER A 44 -4.73 7.90 12.73
CA SER A 44 -5.79 8.83 12.36
C SER A 44 -5.44 10.30 12.53
N ASN A 45 -6.00 11.09 11.65
CA ASN A 45 -6.15 12.54 11.71
C ASN A 45 -7.65 12.86 11.51
N PRO A 46 -8.13 14.08 11.80
CA PRO A 46 -9.53 14.42 11.57
C PRO A 46 -9.99 14.10 10.13
N GLY A 47 -10.96 13.20 10.01
CA GLY A 47 -11.53 12.74 8.74
C GLY A 47 -10.64 11.80 7.91
N VAL A 48 -9.46 11.42 8.40
CA VAL A 48 -8.54 10.53 7.68
C VAL A 48 -8.13 9.38 8.58
N VAL A 49 -8.38 8.15 8.15
CA VAL A 49 -7.91 6.92 8.81
C VAL A 49 -6.98 6.17 7.87
N SER A 50 -5.82 5.79 8.34
CA SER A 50 -4.82 4.99 7.61
C SER A 50 -4.60 3.66 8.33
N ARG A 51 -5.05 2.59 7.71
CA ARG A 51 -4.86 1.21 8.19
C ARG A 51 -3.52 0.69 7.68
N GLN A 52 -2.63 0.38 8.59
CA GLN A 52 -1.26 -0.05 8.29
C GLN A 52 -1.24 -1.55 7.97
N LEU A 53 -1.58 -1.92 6.71
CA LEU A 53 -1.74 -3.31 6.29
C LEU A 53 -0.41 -4.08 6.36
N LEU A 54 0.67 -3.43 5.93
CA LEU A 54 2.03 -3.93 6.03
C LEU A 54 2.97 -2.76 6.33
N ASN A 55 3.66 -2.82 7.45
CA ASN A 55 4.59 -1.80 7.87
C ASN A 55 5.70 -2.38 8.78
N PRO A 56 6.74 -1.61 9.16
CA PRO A 56 7.83 -2.11 10.00
C PRO A 56 7.41 -2.59 11.42
N GLU A 57 6.19 -2.30 11.87
CA GLU A 57 5.72 -2.74 13.18
C GLU A 57 5.00 -4.09 13.14
N ASN A 58 4.47 -4.50 12.00
CA ASN A 58 3.70 -5.75 11.86
C ASN A 58 4.31 -6.75 10.88
N SER A 59 5.41 -6.40 10.20
CA SER A 59 6.08 -7.21 9.20
C SER A 59 7.60 -7.05 9.26
N SER A 60 8.33 -8.08 8.87
CA SER A 60 9.78 -8.02 8.64
C SER A 60 10.15 -7.49 7.25
N SER A 61 9.20 -7.04 6.46
CA SER A 61 9.46 -6.49 5.13
C SER A 61 10.24 -5.17 5.21
N GLU A 62 11.40 -5.15 4.55
CA GLU A 62 12.24 -3.96 4.39
C GLU A 62 12.07 -3.32 3.00
N ARG A 63 11.06 -3.73 2.22
CA ARG A 63 10.92 -3.31 0.83
C ARG A 63 9.78 -2.34 0.58
N VAL A 64 8.66 -2.54 1.26
CA VAL A 64 7.45 -1.74 1.03
C VAL A 64 6.68 -1.53 2.33
N THR A 65 5.93 -0.43 2.37
CA THR A 65 4.81 -0.23 3.29
C THR A 65 3.54 -0.26 2.46
N ILE A 66 2.49 -0.89 2.97
CA ILE A 66 1.16 -0.91 2.34
C ILE A 66 0.15 -0.37 3.33
N THR A 67 -0.59 0.64 2.93
CA THR A 67 -1.67 1.24 3.73
C THR A 67 -2.97 1.28 2.95
N GLU A 68 -4.09 1.12 3.65
CA GLU A 68 -5.42 1.42 3.14
C GLU A 68 -5.89 2.71 3.82
N VAL A 69 -6.22 3.70 3.03
CA VAL A 69 -6.53 5.04 3.53
C VAL A 69 -7.98 5.38 3.23
N HIS A 70 -8.69 5.82 4.25
CA HIS A 70 -10.08 6.22 4.22
C HIS A 70 -10.17 7.73 4.47
N LEU A 71 -10.81 8.46 3.58
CA LEU A 71 -11.11 9.87 3.73
C LEU A 71 -12.61 10.10 3.82
N GLU A 72 -13.07 10.72 4.90
CA GLU A 72 -14.43 11.23 5.02
C GLU A 72 -14.71 12.32 3.98
N ILE A 73 -15.99 12.60 3.74
CA ILE A 73 -16.40 13.73 2.87
C ILE A 73 -15.82 15.02 3.40
N GLY A 74 -15.16 15.78 2.53
CA GLY A 74 -14.50 17.05 2.86
C GLY A 74 -13.13 16.89 3.53
N ALA A 75 -12.69 15.68 3.85
CA ALA A 75 -11.38 15.47 4.44
C ALA A 75 -10.25 15.67 3.41
N CYS A 76 -9.11 16.14 3.90
CA CYS A 76 -7.95 16.49 3.08
C CYS A 76 -6.67 15.91 3.67
N GLN A 77 -5.89 15.23 2.84
CA GLN A 77 -4.47 15.01 3.05
C GLN A 77 -3.72 16.16 2.34
N PRO A 78 -3.04 17.04 3.08
CA PRO A 78 -2.34 18.19 2.48
C PRO A 78 -1.26 17.75 1.47
N ARG A 79 -0.90 18.67 0.57
CA ARG A 79 0.25 18.49 -0.32
C ARG A 79 1.51 18.23 0.50
N HIS A 80 2.23 17.17 0.14
CA HIS A 80 3.50 16.78 0.75
C HIS A 80 4.38 16.05 -0.26
N THR A 81 5.60 15.72 0.13
CA THR A 81 6.57 14.97 -0.67
C THR A 81 7.25 13.90 0.16
N HIS A 82 7.86 12.93 -0.50
CA HIS A 82 8.79 11.96 0.10
C HIS A 82 10.13 12.05 -0.59
N ASP A 83 11.22 12.20 0.19
CA ASP A 83 12.54 12.48 -0.39
C ASP A 83 13.15 11.32 -1.16
N ALA A 84 12.85 10.10 -0.77
CA ALA A 84 13.51 8.88 -1.26
C ALA A 84 12.57 7.67 -1.35
N SER A 85 11.28 7.90 -1.54
CA SER A 85 10.30 6.83 -1.69
C SER A 85 9.28 7.20 -2.75
N GLU A 86 9.08 6.30 -3.71
CA GLU A 86 7.93 6.40 -4.59
C GLU A 86 6.66 5.88 -3.91
N GLN A 87 5.53 6.38 -4.34
CA GLN A 87 4.22 5.86 -3.93
C GLN A 87 3.39 5.49 -5.14
N ILE A 88 2.65 4.39 -5.01
CA ILE A 88 1.63 3.98 -5.97
C ILE A 88 0.31 3.93 -5.23
N TRP A 89 -0.66 4.72 -5.69
CA TRP A 89 -2.02 4.71 -5.14
C TRP A 89 -2.99 4.03 -6.09
N TYR A 90 -3.83 3.19 -5.56
CA TYR A 90 -4.94 2.55 -6.26
C TYR A 90 -6.25 2.90 -5.57
N ALA A 91 -7.10 3.66 -6.23
CA ALA A 91 -8.42 4.03 -5.71
C ALA A 91 -9.35 2.82 -5.76
N THR A 92 -9.96 2.49 -4.61
CA THR A 92 -10.84 1.31 -4.48
C THR A 92 -12.30 1.68 -4.32
N LYS A 93 -12.60 2.92 -3.84
CA LYS A 93 -13.97 3.40 -3.61
C LYS A 93 -14.05 4.91 -3.74
N GLY A 94 -15.14 5.40 -4.32
CA GLY A 94 -15.47 6.82 -4.38
C GLY A 94 -14.69 7.60 -5.44
N ALA A 95 -14.68 8.91 -5.30
CA ALA A 95 -13.96 9.87 -6.14
C ALA A 95 -13.44 11.01 -5.30
N GLY A 96 -12.28 11.56 -5.66
CA GLY A 96 -11.66 12.71 -5.02
C GLY A 96 -10.74 13.44 -5.99
N LYS A 97 -9.98 14.40 -5.49
CA LYS A 97 -9.02 15.18 -6.24
C LYS A 97 -7.61 14.98 -5.73
N LEU A 98 -6.71 14.52 -6.58
CA LEU A 98 -5.28 14.64 -6.34
C LEU A 98 -4.88 16.12 -6.28
N LEU A 99 -4.11 16.48 -5.27
CA LEU A 99 -3.53 17.79 -5.09
C LEU A 99 -2.06 17.73 -5.50
N LEU A 100 -1.72 18.30 -6.63
CA LEU A 100 -0.39 18.20 -7.25
C LEU A 100 0.42 19.50 -7.08
N ALA A 101 1.66 19.52 -7.63
CA ALA A 101 2.49 20.73 -7.67
C ALA A 101 1.76 21.88 -8.39
N ASP A 102 2.21 23.10 -8.15
CA ASP A 102 1.72 24.33 -8.81
C ASP A 102 0.19 24.49 -8.74
N GLU A 103 -0.40 24.12 -7.60
CA GLU A 103 -1.85 24.14 -7.34
C GLU A 103 -2.69 23.34 -8.34
N GLN A 104 -2.07 22.44 -9.10
CA GLN A 104 -2.79 21.57 -10.02
C GLN A 104 -3.62 20.54 -9.26
N GLU A 105 -4.76 20.19 -9.85
CA GLU A 105 -5.66 19.16 -9.36
C GLU A 105 -6.00 18.19 -10.48
N LYS A 106 -6.23 16.92 -10.11
CA LYS A 106 -6.67 15.89 -11.05
C LYS A 106 -7.71 14.98 -10.38
N VAL A 107 -8.81 14.73 -11.05
CA VAL A 107 -9.81 13.76 -10.58
C VAL A 107 -9.17 12.38 -10.47
N PHE A 108 -9.47 11.70 -9.37
CA PHE A 108 -8.98 10.36 -9.06
C PHE A 108 -10.15 9.53 -8.54
N THR A 109 -10.52 8.49 -9.27
CA THR A 109 -11.74 7.72 -9.03
C THR A 109 -11.43 6.24 -8.83
N ALA A 110 -12.36 5.53 -8.22
CA ALA A 110 -12.25 4.07 -8.05
C ALA A 110 -11.91 3.37 -9.37
N GLY A 111 -10.85 2.54 -9.34
CA GLY A 111 -10.26 1.87 -10.50
C GLY A 111 -9.03 2.56 -11.08
N ASP A 112 -8.80 3.84 -10.76
CA ASP A 112 -7.60 4.55 -11.21
C ASP A 112 -6.37 4.16 -10.41
N VAL A 113 -5.21 4.23 -11.07
CA VAL A 113 -3.89 4.09 -10.45
C VAL A 113 -3.06 5.33 -10.75
N VAL A 114 -2.34 5.82 -9.75
CA VAL A 114 -1.33 6.87 -9.91
C VAL A 114 -0.02 6.46 -9.26
N ARG A 115 1.09 6.85 -9.87
CA ARG A 115 2.44 6.71 -9.32
C ARG A 115 3.04 8.08 -9.11
N PHE A 116 3.56 8.31 -7.92
CA PHE A 116 4.38 9.47 -7.57
C PHE A 116 5.83 9.01 -7.43
N ALA A 117 6.74 9.67 -8.16
CA ALA A 117 8.16 9.47 -7.98
C ALA A 117 8.66 10.17 -6.70
N ASP A 118 9.93 9.93 -6.34
CA ASP A 118 10.59 10.65 -5.26
C ASP A 118 10.42 12.17 -5.48
N LYS A 119 10.05 12.88 -4.42
CA LYS A 119 9.85 14.34 -4.40
C LYS A 119 8.65 14.87 -5.19
N ASP A 120 7.87 14.03 -5.85
CA ASP A 120 6.61 14.50 -6.45
C ASP A 120 5.68 15.03 -5.36
N VAL A 121 5.16 16.23 -5.57
CA VAL A 121 4.16 16.85 -4.68
C VAL A 121 2.83 16.14 -4.89
N HIS A 122 2.26 15.64 -3.81
CA HIS A 122 0.96 14.98 -3.86
C HIS A 122 0.18 15.18 -2.56
N GLY A 123 -1.12 15.08 -2.69
CA GLY A 123 -2.11 15.13 -1.63
C GLY A 123 -3.45 14.69 -2.18
N LEU A 124 -4.47 14.67 -1.36
CA LEU A 124 -5.81 14.22 -1.75
C LEU A 124 -6.89 15.01 -0.99
N LEU A 125 -7.87 15.47 -1.71
CA LEU A 125 -9.11 16.04 -1.18
C LEU A 125 -10.28 15.12 -1.56
N ASN A 126 -11.06 14.67 -0.58
CA ASN A 126 -12.34 14.07 -0.87
C ASN A 126 -13.41 15.16 -0.99
N ASP A 127 -13.63 15.66 -2.19
CA ASP A 127 -14.72 16.60 -2.52
C ASP A 127 -15.95 15.88 -3.10
N GLY A 128 -15.98 14.56 -3.01
CA GLY A 128 -17.10 13.72 -3.43
C GLY A 128 -18.26 13.70 -2.43
N ASN A 129 -19.19 12.79 -2.65
CA ASN A 129 -20.40 12.64 -1.84
C ASN A 129 -20.44 11.35 -1.02
N GLU A 130 -19.35 10.61 -1.01
CA GLU A 130 -19.16 9.41 -0.19
C GLU A 130 -17.72 9.32 0.32
N GLU A 131 -17.45 8.38 1.21
CA GLU A 131 -16.10 8.06 1.65
C GLU A 131 -15.23 7.68 0.45
N PHE A 132 -14.03 8.26 0.38
CA PHE A 132 -13.01 7.88 -0.59
C PHE A 132 -12.01 6.91 0.04
N VAL A 133 -11.73 5.79 -0.65
CA VAL A 133 -10.77 4.78 -0.17
C VAL A 133 -9.74 4.48 -1.25
N TYR A 134 -8.48 4.41 -0.84
CA TYR A 134 -7.40 3.98 -1.71
C TYR A 134 -6.37 3.14 -0.94
N VAL A 135 -5.65 2.29 -1.68
CA VAL A 135 -4.48 1.57 -1.18
C VAL A 135 -3.23 2.29 -1.66
N SER A 136 -2.30 2.55 -0.74
CA SER A 136 -0.98 3.10 -1.04
C SER A 136 0.10 2.04 -0.82
N VAL A 137 0.98 1.89 -1.81
CA VAL A 137 2.23 1.14 -1.72
C VAL A 137 3.37 2.14 -1.74
N THR A 138 4.24 2.11 -0.73
CA THR A 138 5.39 3.03 -0.59
C THR A 138 6.68 2.22 -0.59
N ALA A 139 7.62 2.55 -1.46
CA ALA A 139 8.90 1.88 -1.61
C ALA A 139 10.06 2.88 -1.84
N PRO A 140 11.17 2.82 -1.06
CA PRO A 140 11.34 2.03 0.17
C PRO A 140 10.34 2.39 1.27
N PRO A 141 10.20 1.51 2.30
CA PRO A 141 9.16 1.66 3.32
C PRO A 141 9.32 2.92 4.16
N ILE A 142 8.20 3.54 4.48
CA ILE A 142 8.11 4.67 5.43
C ILE A 142 7.27 4.24 6.61
N ASN A 143 7.71 4.57 7.82
CA ASN A 143 6.87 4.51 9.02
C ASN A 143 6.09 5.82 9.12
N PHE A 144 4.81 5.79 8.80
CA PHE A 144 3.95 6.99 8.77
C PHE A 144 3.47 7.47 10.16
N GLY A 145 3.89 6.83 11.26
CA GLY A 145 3.47 7.21 12.61
C GLY A 145 3.68 8.69 12.96
N TYR A 146 4.67 9.34 12.36
CA TYR A 146 4.96 10.77 12.58
C TYR A 146 3.91 11.72 11.98
N ALA A 147 3.19 11.28 10.96
CA ALA A 147 2.25 12.11 10.20
C ALA A 147 0.83 12.12 10.80
N TYR A 148 0.57 11.29 11.81
CA TYR A 148 -0.74 11.13 12.41
C TYR A 148 -0.75 11.48 13.90
N LYS A 149 -1.89 12.01 14.37
CA LYS A 149 -2.06 12.44 15.77
C LYS A 149 -2.41 11.29 16.68
N ASP A 150 -3.20 10.35 16.20
CA ASP A 150 -3.73 9.25 16.97
C ASP A 150 -3.35 7.90 16.36
N LYS A 151 -3.08 6.92 17.25
CA LYS A 151 -2.77 5.53 16.94
C LYS A 151 -3.67 4.62 17.76
N LYS A 152 -4.33 3.66 17.10
CA LYS A 152 -5.23 2.68 17.71
C LYS A 152 -4.78 1.25 17.42
#